data_a90743b9314866d6fa9866839d629ae8
#
_entry.id   a90743b9314866d6fa9866839d629ae8
#
_cell.length_a   1.000
_cell.length_b   1.000
_cell.length_c   1.000
_cell.angle_alpha   90.00
_cell.angle_beta   90.00
_cell.angle_gamma   90.00
#
_symmetry.space_group_name_H-M   'P 1'
#
loop_
_entity.id
_entity.type
_entity.pdbx_description
1 polymer ?
#
loop_
_entity_poly.entity_id
_entity_poly.type
_entity_poly.pdbx_seq_one_letter_code
_entity_poly.pdbx_strand_id
1 'polypeptide(L)'
;MGHARRFQAIADEHGGNRAAGTSGYDASAAYVADELRGAGYEVEVQSFRFPGYAVVREANLEIAGTAVQETDFALMERSGTGEVEGRLRPVDARGTTSGCEPRDFEGLSQGDVALLRRGTCAFRTKAAYAEEAGASAALVFNAGDVDGAEVLRGSLGGPGVGIPVMGTSESLGEEMLTGEEAPEVRVFAAEGGNNRTTNVVAQMPRGEGEKSVMVGAHLDSVPEGPGINDNGSGSATVLEIALQLAELDAEGRNRVRFAFWGAEEIGLLGSRHYVEGLEEGEIEDISAYLNFDMVGSPNFTNTVYEGPDEVEDVFGSYFEFRDIEAETNSALDGRSDHGPFQQEGVPTGGLFSGAEGTKSAEQREAFGGEAGAPFDPCYHRPCDDIDNLSERSLDTLSDAAAHATTAVLAQKDGS
;
A
#
# COMPACT_ATOMS: atom_id res chain seq x y z
N MET A 1 -13.58 -6.12 -16.99
CA MET A 1 -12.54 -6.69 -17.92
C MET A 1 -11.98 -5.70 -18.94
N GLY A 2 -12.72 -4.81 -19.57
CA GLY A 2 -12.20 -3.84 -20.57
C GLY A 2 -11.12 -2.93 -19.98
N HIS A 3 -11.43 -2.28 -18.88
CA HIS A 3 -10.51 -1.39 -18.18
C HIS A 3 -9.29 -2.14 -17.62
N ALA A 4 -9.45 -3.35 -17.06
CA ALA A 4 -8.33 -4.16 -16.56
C ALA A 4 -7.34 -4.51 -17.70
N ARG A 5 -7.83 -4.87 -18.90
CA ARG A 5 -6.97 -5.06 -20.10
C ARG A 5 -6.27 -3.76 -20.53
N ARG A 6 -6.91 -2.60 -20.34
CA ARG A 6 -6.28 -1.32 -20.65
C ARG A 6 -5.15 -1.01 -19.65
N PHE A 7 -5.35 -1.28 -18.35
CA PHE A 7 -4.28 -1.16 -17.35
C PHE A 7 -3.12 -2.11 -17.64
N GLN A 8 -3.38 -3.36 -18.05
CA GLN A 8 -2.34 -4.27 -18.51
C GLN A 8 -1.53 -3.68 -19.68
N ALA A 9 -2.23 -3.20 -20.72
CA ALA A 9 -1.57 -2.61 -21.88
C ALA A 9 -0.71 -1.39 -21.49
N ILE A 10 -1.20 -0.55 -20.57
CA ILE A 10 -0.41 0.57 -20.04
C ILE A 10 0.83 0.07 -19.33
N ALA A 11 0.72 -0.94 -18.46
CA ALA A 11 1.89 -1.51 -17.79
C ALA A 11 2.91 -2.04 -18.79
N ASP A 12 2.47 -2.79 -19.79
CA ASP A 12 3.33 -3.37 -20.84
C ASP A 12 4.08 -2.28 -21.62
N GLU A 13 3.42 -1.16 -21.94
CA GLU A 13 3.98 -0.02 -22.66
C GLU A 13 4.97 0.80 -21.81
N HIS A 14 4.92 0.67 -20.46
CA HIS A 14 5.60 1.53 -19.50
C HIS A 14 6.53 0.79 -18.53
N GLY A 15 7.13 -0.30 -18.96
CA GLY A 15 8.17 -1.00 -18.19
C GLY A 15 7.62 -2.06 -17.22
N GLY A 16 6.39 -2.53 -17.43
CA GLY A 16 5.81 -3.68 -16.76
C GLY A 16 5.12 -3.36 -15.43
N ASN A 17 4.92 -2.09 -15.09
CA ASN A 17 4.23 -1.70 -13.86
C ASN A 17 3.47 -0.37 -14.01
N ARG A 18 2.63 -0.07 -13.00
CA ARG A 18 1.88 1.17 -12.84
C ARG A 18 2.17 1.83 -11.50
N ALA A 19 3.37 1.60 -10.97
CA ALA A 19 3.78 2.08 -9.66
C ALA A 19 3.77 3.62 -9.57
N ALA A 20 3.40 4.14 -8.41
CA ALA A 20 3.36 5.59 -8.18
C ALA A 20 4.67 6.29 -8.56
N GLY A 21 4.60 7.40 -9.28
CA GLY A 21 5.76 8.15 -9.75
C GLY A 21 6.43 7.58 -11.00
N THR A 22 5.86 6.56 -11.63
CA THR A 22 6.30 6.02 -12.92
C THR A 22 5.44 6.52 -14.08
N SER A 23 5.94 6.38 -15.30
CA SER A 23 5.16 6.71 -16.50
C SER A 23 3.93 5.80 -16.69
N GLY A 24 3.95 4.57 -16.13
CA GLY A 24 2.81 3.66 -16.13
C GLY A 24 1.67 4.16 -15.24
N TYR A 25 2.02 4.71 -14.07
CA TYR A 25 1.04 5.38 -13.21
C TYR A 25 0.45 6.62 -13.89
N ASP A 26 1.32 7.50 -14.41
CA ASP A 26 0.87 8.74 -15.08
C ASP A 26 -0.07 8.44 -16.25
N ALA A 27 0.23 7.40 -17.04
CA ALA A 27 -0.63 6.96 -18.14
C ALA A 27 -1.97 6.38 -17.65
N SER A 28 -1.97 5.64 -16.52
CA SER A 28 -3.18 5.12 -15.89
C SER A 28 -4.07 6.25 -15.36
N ALA A 29 -3.48 7.23 -14.69
CA ALA A 29 -4.20 8.39 -14.18
C ALA A 29 -4.78 9.26 -15.31
N ALA A 30 -4.03 9.45 -16.39
CA ALA A 30 -4.50 10.16 -17.57
C ALA A 30 -5.68 9.41 -18.23
N TYR A 31 -5.58 8.09 -18.39
CA TYR A 31 -6.64 7.25 -18.95
C TYR A 31 -7.94 7.39 -18.14
N VAL A 32 -7.86 7.19 -16.81
CA VAL A 32 -9.02 7.31 -15.91
C VAL A 32 -9.63 8.71 -15.98
N ALA A 33 -8.81 9.74 -15.92
CA ALA A 33 -9.28 11.12 -15.98
C ALA A 33 -9.97 11.47 -17.31
N ASP A 34 -9.47 10.94 -18.42
CA ASP A 34 -10.04 11.19 -19.77
C ASP A 34 -11.38 10.45 -19.96
N GLU A 35 -11.50 9.19 -19.48
CA GLU A 35 -12.77 8.44 -19.51
C GLU A 35 -13.84 9.18 -18.68
N LEU A 36 -13.50 9.62 -17.47
CA LEU A 36 -14.43 10.35 -16.58
C LEU A 36 -14.84 11.71 -17.17
N ARG A 37 -13.91 12.47 -17.74
CA ARG A 37 -14.22 13.73 -18.44
C ARG A 37 -15.11 13.47 -19.66
N GLY A 38 -14.83 12.41 -20.41
CA GLY A 38 -15.65 11.98 -21.55
C GLY A 38 -17.09 11.64 -21.15
N ALA A 39 -17.30 11.12 -19.95
CA ALA A 39 -18.61 10.84 -19.35
C ALA A 39 -19.28 12.06 -18.71
N GLY A 40 -18.62 13.24 -18.68
CA GLY A 40 -19.20 14.49 -18.20
C GLY A 40 -18.96 14.78 -16.73
N TYR A 41 -18.04 14.07 -16.07
CA TYR A 41 -17.64 14.36 -14.69
C TYR A 41 -16.76 15.61 -14.60
N GLU A 42 -16.86 16.32 -13.49
CA GLU A 42 -15.86 17.30 -13.07
C GLU A 42 -14.67 16.56 -12.47
N VAL A 43 -13.51 16.60 -13.14
CA VAL A 43 -12.34 15.81 -12.76
C VAL A 43 -11.21 16.70 -12.27
N GLU A 44 -10.82 16.51 -11.02
CA GLU A 44 -9.64 17.08 -10.40
C GLU A 44 -8.49 16.06 -10.41
N VAL A 45 -7.29 16.50 -10.76
CA VAL A 45 -6.06 15.72 -10.66
C VAL A 45 -5.18 16.39 -9.61
N GLN A 46 -5.14 15.81 -8.42
CA GLN A 46 -4.40 16.35 -7.27
C GLN A 46 -2.98 15.83 -7.28
N SER A 47 -2.01 16.70 -7.51
CA SER A 47 -0.59 16.31 -7.49
C SER A 47 0.02 16.52 -6.11
N PHE A 48 0.66 15.49 -5.57
CA PHE A 48 1.34 15.55 -4.28
C PHE A 48 2.74 14.93 -4.34
N ARG A 49 3.55 15.22 -3.31
CA ARG A 49 4.88 14.64 -3.15
C ARG A 49 4.80 13.46 -2.20
N PHE A 50 5.60 12.43 -2.49
CA PHE A 50 5.72 11.27 -1.64
C PHE A 50 7.20 10.85 -1.52
N PRO A 51 7.59 10.08 -0.49
CA PRO A 51 8.99 9.66 -0.29
C PRO A 51 9.56 8.80 -1.41
N GLY A 52 8.69 8.31 -2.28
CA GLY A 52 9.02 7.33 -3.35
C GLY A 52 8.99 5.91 -2.81
N TYR A 53 8.85 4.97 -3.71
CA TYR A 53 9.50 3.70 -3.47
C TYR A 53 10.97 4.10 -3.34
N ALA A 54 11.62 3.78 -2.24
CA ALA A 54 13.05 3.93 -2.17
C ALA A 54 13.68 2.94 -3.18
N VAL A 55 13.50 3.21 -4.46
CA VAL A 55 14.39 2.73 -5.49
C VAL A 55 15.65 3.55 -5.28
N VAL A 56 16.40 3.14 -4.28
CA VAL A 56 17.76 3.60 -4.10
C VAL A 56 18.48 3.14 -5.34
N ARG A 57 18.59 4.06 -6.28
CA ARG A 57 19.34 3.80 -7.51
C ARG A 57 20.82 3.62 -7.22
N GLU A 58 21.28 4.11 -6.06
CA GLU A 58 22.67 3.96 -5.62
C GLU A 58 22.70 3.88 -4.10
N ALA A 59 22.95 2.71 -3.56
CA ALA A 59 23.35 2.52 -2.18
C ALA A 59 24.77 2.00 -2.18
N ASN A 60 25.67 2.65 -1.47
CA ASN A 60 27.04 2.22 -1.32
C ASN A 60 27.37 2.06 0.16
N LEU A 61 28.08 1.00 0.47
CA LEU A 61 28.62 0.72 1.78
C LEU A 61 30.13 0.52 1.67
N GLU A 62 30.87 1.30 2.42
CA GLU A 62 32.33 1.11 2.57
C GLU A 62 32.65 0.87 4.05
N ILE A 63 33.52 -0.08 4.32
CA ILE A 63 34.01 -0.41 5.66
C ILE A 63 35.54 -0.31 5.64
N ALA A 64 36.10 0.53 6.48
CA ALA A 64 37.54 0.80 6.55
C ALA A 64 38.14 1.16 5.17
N GLY A 65 37.40 1.93 4.36
CA GLY A 65 37.81 2.36 3.02
C GLY A 65 37.72 1.26 1.95
N THR A 66 37.12 0.12 2.26
CA THR A 66 36.88 -0.97 1.31
C THR A 66 35.42 -1.04 0.96
N ALA A 67 35.08 -0.98 -0.33
CA ALA A 67 33.71 -1.11 -0.80
C ALA A 67 33.18 -2.53 -0.56
N VAL A 68 31.97 -2.62 0.03
CA VAL A 68 31.24 -3.86 0.22
C VAL A 68 30.52 -4.20 -1.09
N GLN A 69 30.46 -5.49 -1.45
CA GLN A 69 29.75 -5.91 -2.65
C GLN A 69 28.25 -5.67 -2.51
N GLU A 70 27.59 -5.25 -3.58
CA GLU A 70 26.12 -5.02 -3.59
C GLU A 70 25.29 -6.28 -3.26
N THR A 71 25.90 -7.45 -3.36
CA THR A 71 25.30 -8.73 -2.95
C THR A 71 25.28 -8.91 -1.43
N ASP A 72 26.03 -8.15 -0.64
CA ASP A 72 26.26 -8.37 0.78
C ASP A 72 25.53 -7.36 1.67
N PHE A 73 24.87 -6.36 1.06
CA PHE A 73 24.00 -5.42 1.74
C PHE A 73 22.76 -5.05 0.92
N ALA A 74 21.76 -4.54 1.59
CA ALA A 74 20.56 -3.98 0.96
C ALA A 74 20.05 -2.79 1.78
N LEU A 75 19.63 -1.73 1.12
CA LEU A 75 18.91 -0.67 1.80
C LEU A 75 17.54 -1.19 2.25
N MET A 76 17.13 -0.85 3.47
CA MET A 76 15.79 -1.18 3.94
C MET A 76 14.76 -0.24 3.29
N GLU A 77 13.61 -0.78 2.93
CA GLU A 77 12.49 0.02 2.48
C GLU A 77 12.14 1.10 3.50
N ARG A 78 11.84 2.31 3.00
CA ARG A 78 11.54 3.50 3.81
C ARG A 78 12.68 3.96 4.72
N SER A 79 13.90 3.58 4.39
CA SER A 79 15.13 4.13 4.97
C SER A 79 15.23 5.62 4.68
N GLY A 80 15.80 6.38 5.61
CA GLY A 80 16.28 7.73 5.30
C GLY A 80 17.39 7.72 4.25
N THR A 81 17.72 8.89 3.75
CA THR A 81 18.73 9.12 2.70
C THR A 81 19.86 9.99 3.22
N GLY A 82 20.99 9.94 2.58
CA GLY A 82 22.15 10.77 2.91
C GLY A 82 23.47 10.11 2.54
N GLU A 83 24.51 10.91 2.55
CA GLU A 83 25.91 10.45 2.54
C GLU A 83 26.47 10.73 3.92
N VAL A 84 26.82 9.68 4.64
CA VAL A 84 27.30 9.75 6.02
C VAL A 84 28.58 8.95 6.17
N GLU A 85 29.47 9.45 7.03
CA GLU A 85 30.69 8.79 7.42
C GLU A 85 30.76 8.83 8.93
N GLY A 86 31.01 7.69 9.56
CA GLY A 86 31.02 7.58 11.00
C GLY A 86 31.68 6.29 11.49
N ARG A 87 31.98 6.24 12.78
CA ARG A 87 32.56 5.04 13.39
C ARG A 87 31.47 4.02 13.63
N LEU A 88 31.72 2.78 13.24
CA LEU A 88 30.83 1.68 13.51
C LEU A 88 30.81 1.36 15.02
N ARG A 89 29.61 1.35 15.60
CA ARG A 89 29.40 1.05 17.02
C ARG A 89 28.41 -0.10 17.18
N PRO A 90 28.86 -1.26 17.68
CA PRO A 90 27.96 -2.34 18.08
C PRO A 90 27.02 -1.88 19.19
N VAL A 91 25.71 -2.06 18.98
CA VAL A 91 24.65 -1.72 19.91
C VAL A 91 23.92 -2.99 20.32
N ASP A 92 24.21 -3.49 21.50
CA ASP A 92 23.69 -4.77 22.04
C ASP A 92 23.69 -5.92 20.99
N ALA A 93 24.63 -5.89 20.07
CA ALA A 93 24.67 -6.81 18.92
C ALA A 93 24.89 -8.28 19.32
N ARG A 94 25.34 -8.53 20.56
CA ARG A 94 25.47 -9.87 21.17
C ARG A 94 24.48 -10.10 22.32
N GLY A 95 23.70 -9.09 22.68
CA GLY A 95 22.69 -9.15 23.73
C GLY A 95 21.38 -9.76 23.27
N THR A 96 20.40 -9.76 24.17
CA THR A 96 19.07 -10.33 23.94
C THR A 96 18.07 -9.31 23.41
N THR A 97 18.28 -8.02 23.67
CA THR A 97 17.37 -6.92 23.24
C THR A 97 17.68 -6.42 21.83
N SER A 98 18.94 -6.52 21.41
CA SER A 98 19.35 -6.21 20.02
C SER A 98 18.95 -4.80 19.56
N GLY A 99 19.14 -3.79 20.43
CA GLY A 99 18.77 -2.39 20.13
C GLY A 99 17.25 -2.14 20.17
N CYS A 100 16.52 -2.87 21.00
CA CYS A 100 15.08 -2.70 21.17
C CYS A 100 14.72 -1.77 22.33
N GLU A 101 15.69 -1.32 23.13
CA GLU A 101 15.48 -0.44 24.26
C GLU A 101 16.43 0.78 24.16
N PRO A 102 15.99 1.98 24.55
CA PRO A 102 16.84 3.19 24.49
C PRO A 102 18.18 3.03 25.21
N ARG A 103 18.24 2.27 26.33
CA ARG A 103 19.45 2.00 27.09
C ARG A 103 20.51 1.19 26.33
N ASP A 104 20.10 0.43 25.28
CA ASP A 104 21.05 -0.36 24.49
C ASP A 104 22.02 0.54 23.71
N PHE A 105 21.63 1.79 23.50
CA PHE A 105 22.41 2.81 22.80
C PHE A 105 23.30 3.68 23.73
N GLU A 106 23.39 3.33 25.01
CA GLU A 106 24.33 4.01 25.93
C GLU A 106 25.77 3.83 25.45
N GLY A 107 26.44 4.94 25.17
CA GLY A 107 27.82 4.96 24.66
C GLY A 107 27.94 5.18 23.14
N LEU A 108 26.81 5.31 22.42
CA LEU A 108 26.80 5.82 21.05
C LEU A 108 27.13 7.32 21.10
N SER A 109 27.95 7.78 20.16
CA SER A 109 28.26 9.20 20.00
C SER A 109 27.56 9.79 18.82
N GLN A 110 27.33 11.10 18.84
CA GLN A 110 26.76 11.82 17.69
C GLN A 110 27.59 11.56 16.43
N GLY A 111 26.92 11.08 15.37
CA GLY A 111 27.57 10.78 14.09
C GLY A 111 28.10 9.35 13.95
N ASP A 112 28.03 8.53 15.00
CA ASP A 112 28.39 7.10 14.87
C ASP A 112 27.41 6.36 13.94
N VAL A 113 27.84 5.23 13.37
CA VAL A 113 26.99 4.27 12.65
C VAL A 113 26.65 3.12 13.58
N ALA A 114 25.36 2.91 13.87
CA ALA A 114 24.92 1.85 14.78
C ALA A 114 24.93 0.48 14.07
N LEU A 115 25.61 -0.52 14.67
CA LEU A 115 25.55 -1.92 14.22
C LEU A 115 24.60 -2.72 15.12
N LEU A 116 23.52 -3.23 14.55
CA LEU A 116 22.43 -3.88 15.23
C LEU A 116 22.24 -5.31 14.71
N ARG A 117 21.73 -6.20 15.54
CA ARG A 117 21.35 -7.55 15.16
C ARG A 117 19.85 -7.64 14.87
N ARG A 118 19.45 -8.42 13.87
CA ARG A 118 18.05 -8.81 13.64
C ARG A 118 17.47 -9.50 14.88
N GLY A 119 16.17 -9.32 15.14
CA GLY A 119 15.39 -10.04 16.17
C GLY A 119 14.68 -9.10 17.15
N THR A 120 13.87 -9.68 18.00
CA THR A 120 13.06 -9.16 19.11
C THR A 120 12.08 -8.03 18.82
N CYS A 121 12.44 -6.95 18.14
CA CYS A 121 11.53 -5.85 17.79
C CYS A 121 11.62 -5.47 16.32
N ALA A 122 10.68 -4.64 15.87
CA ALA A 122 10.62 -4.14 14.50
C ALA A 122 11.87 -3.34 14.12
N PHE A 123 12.28 -3.39 12.86
CA PHE A 123 13.42 -2.61 12.34
C PHE A 123 13.26 -1.12 12.57
N ARG A 124 12.03 -0.61 12.43
CA ARG A 124 11.70 0.80 12.72
C ARG A 124 12.03 1.20 14.15
N THR A 125 11.70 0.36 15.12
CA THR A 125 12.01 0.63 16.55
C THR A 125 13.50 0.77 16.76
N LYS A 126 14.30 -0.16 16.20
CA LYS A 126 15.76 -0.11 16.26
C LYS A 126 16.32 1.15 15.60
N ALA A 127 15.83 1.48 14.42
CA ALA A 127 16.28 2.63 13.65
C ALA A 127 15.91 3.96 14.31
N ALA A 128 14.70 4.07 14.87
CA ALA A 128 14.26 5.27 15.59
C ALA A 128 15.10 5.52 16.84
N TYR A 129 15.38 4.48 17.64
CA TYR A 129 16.25 4.63 18.81
C TYR A 129 17.70 4.94 18.44
N ALA A 130 18.20 4.39 17.33
CA ALA A 130 19.53 4.76 16.82
C ALA A 130 19.60 6.25 16.48
N GLU A 131 18.60 6.75 15.74
CA GLU A 131 18.48 8.17 15.36
C GLU A 131 18.34 9.07 16.59
N GLU A 132 17.45 8.73 17.53
CA GLU A 132 17.28 9.47 18.80
C GLU A 132 18.58 9.51 19.62
N ALA A 133 19.39 8.46 19.59
CA ALA A 133 20.69 8.39 20.23
C ALA A 133 21.79 9.15 19.47
N GLY A 134 21.51 9.68 18.30
CA GLY A 134 22.44 10.49 17.49
C GLY A 134 23.24 9.72 16.45
N ALA A 135 22.86 8.48 16.12
CA ALA A 135 23.45 7.77 14.99
C ALA A 135 23.22 8.52 13.68
N SER A 136 24.22 8.49 12.78
CA SER A 136 24.10 9.03 11.43
C SER A 136 23.55 8.01 10.43
N ALA A 137 23.72 6.70 10.72
CA ALA A 137 23.15 5.59 9.98
C ALA A 137 23.01 4.36 10.89
N ALA A 138 22.26 3.34 10.42
CA ALA A 138 22.16 2.05 11.10
C ALA A 138 22.39 0.89 10.11
N LEU A 139 23.21 -0.07 10.52
CA LEU A 139 23.40 -1.34 9.84
C LEU A 139 22.75 -2.43 10.69
N VAL A 140 21.85 -3.22 10.10
CA VAL A 140 21.18 -4.33 10.78
C VAL A 140 21.61 -5.63 10.09
N PHE A 141 22.37 -6.47 10.76
CA PHE A 141 22.78 -7.74 10.18
C PHE A 141 21.76 -8.85 10.46
N ASN A 142 21.67 -9.80 9.52
CA ASN A 142 20.81 -10.97 9.64
C ASN A 142 21.22 -11.86 10.81
N ALA A 143 20.35 -12.74 11.25
CA ALA A 143 20.63 -13.68 12.31
C ALA A 143 19.75 -14.92 12.19
N GLY A 144 20.37 -16.10 12.31
CA GLY A 144 19.68 -17.38 12.37
C GLY A 144 19.36 -18.02 11.01
N ASP A 145 19.98 -17.61 9.94
CA ASP A 145 19.97 -18.31 8.68
C ASP A 145 21.02 -19.45 8.67
N VAL A 146 20.75 -20.51 7.92
CA VAL A 146 21.55 -21.75 7.96
C VAL A 146 22.98 -21.56 7.45
N ASP A 147 23.18 -20.62 6.52
CA ASP A 147 24.46 -20.39 5.83
C ASP A 147 25.10 -19.03 6.18
N GLY A 148 24.44 -18.17 6.95
CA GLY A 148 24.93 -16.83 7.34
C GLY A 148 25.15 -15.86 6.16
N ALA A 149 24.79 -16.27 4.93
CA ALA A 149 25.09 -15.54 3.71
C ALA A 149 23.89 -14.72 3.19
N GLU A 150 22.69 -14.95 3.71
CA GLU A 150 21.50 -14.25 3.24
C GLU A 150 21.50 -12.78 3.72
N VAL A 151 21.42 -11.87 2.78
CA VAL A 151 21.33 -10.43 3.06
C VAL A 151 19.96 -10.11 3.63
N LEU A 152 19.94 -9.40 4.76
CA LEU A 152 18.71 -8.95 5.38
C LEU A 152 18.03 -7.91 4.50
N ARG A 153 16.88 -8.26 3.99
CA ARG A 153 15.96 -7.33 3.33
C ARG A 153 14.77 -7.08 4.25
N GLY A 154 14.31 -5.84 4.35
CA GLY A 154 13.22 -5.51 5.24
C GLY A 154 12.69 -4.11 5.03
N SER A 155 11.53 -3.84 5.62
CA SER A 155 10.87 -2.53 5.61
C SER A 155 10.84 -1.91 7.00
N LEU A 156 10.96 -0.58 7.08
CA LEU A 156 10.74 0.18 8.31
C LEU A 156 9.25 0.43 8.59
N GLY A 157 8.36 0.02 7.69
CA GLY A 157 6.92 -0.03 7.92
C GLY A 157 6.20 1.32 7.95
N GLY A 158 6.88 2.46 7.80
CA GLY A 158 6.26 3.79 7.81
C GLY A 158 7.26 4.94 7.84
N PRO A 159 6.84 6.19 7.60
CA PRO A 159 7.71 7.36 7.64
C PRO A 159 8.22 7.65 9.05
N GLY A 160 9.26 8.48 9.17
CA GLY A 160 9.74 9.01 10.46
C GLY A 160 11.11 8.51 10.92
N VAL A 161 11.88 7.84 10.08
CA VAL A 161 13.32 7.60 10.28
C VAL A 161 14.07 8.35 9.20
N GLY A 162 14.84 9.34 9.58
CA GLY A 162 15.57 10.23 8.66
C GLY A 162 16.97 9.74 8.31
N ILE A 163 17.52 8.77 9.04
CA ILE A 163 18.86 8.22 8.79
C ILE A 163 18.84 7.03 7.83
N PRO A 164 19.92 6.81 7.03
CA PRO A 164 20.09 5.60 6.24
C PRO A 164 20.09 4.33 7.09
N VAL A 165 19.33 3.30 6.68
CA VAL A 165 19.26 2.00 7.35
C VAL A 165 19.48 0.88 6.34
N MET A 166 20.54 0.09 6.50
CA MET A 166 20.88 -1.02 5.62
C MET A 166 20.83 -2.36 6.35
N GLY A 167 20.37 -3.38 5.63
CA GLY A 167 20.52 -4.76 6.07
C GLY A 167 21.77 -5.40 5.49
N THR A 168 22.43 -6.27 6.24
CA THR A 168 23.58 -7.06 5.78
C THR A 168 23.39 -8.55 6.10
N SER A 169 24.27 -9.40 5.57
CA SER A 169 24.32 -10.80 5.94
C SER A 169 24.81 -10.97 7.39
N GLU A 170 24.53 -12.15 7.99
CA GLU A 170 25.06 -12.50 9.32
C GLU A 170 26.58 -12.58 9.30
N SER A 171 27.16 -13.17 8.23
CA SER A 171 28.61 -13.30 8.08
C SER A 171 29.32 -11.93 8.07
N LEU A 172 28.81 -10.96 7.32
CA LEU A 172 29.36 -9.60 7.31
C LEU A 172 29.17 -8.90 8.67
N GLY A 173 28.01 -9.10 9.32
CA GLY A 173 27.74 -8.58 10.66
C GLY A 173 28.72 -9.09 11.71
N GLU A 174 28.98 -10.39 11.73
CA GLU A 174 29.95 -11.02 12.65
C GLU A 174 31.42 -10.58 12.35
N GLU A 175 31.78 -10.38 11.08
CA GLU A 175 33.05 -9.82 10.69
C GLU A 175 33.23 -8.40 11.28
N MET A 176 32.22 -7.56 11.15
CA MET A 176 32.21 -6.21 11.73
C MET A 176 32.30 -6.21 13.26
N LEU A 177 31.78 -7.25 13.93
CA LEU A 177 31.85 -7.39 15.41
C LEU A 177 33.20 -7.89 15.91
N THR A 178 33.98 -8.56 15.09
CA THR A 178 35.24 -9.19 15.48
C THR A 178 36.49 -8.32 15.22
N GLY A 179 36.31 -7.21 14.50
CA GLY A 179 37.37 -6.24 14.22
C GLY A 179 37.94 -5.63 15.50
N GLU A 180 39.29 -5.51 15.58
CA GLU A 180 39.98 -4.99 16.79
C GLU A 180 39.75 -3.50 17.02
N GLU A 181 39.36 -2.74 16.00
CA GLU A 181 39.02 -1.30 16.09
C GLU A 181 37.66 -1.06 15.43
N ALA A 182 36.87 -0.12 15.97
CA ALA A 182 35.64 0.33 15.38
C ALA A 182 35.94 0.96 14.01
N PRO A 183 35.63 0.29 12.90
CA PRO A 183 35.99 0.79 11.57
C PRO A 183 35.20 2.05 11.24
N GLU A 184 35.78 2.89 10.43
CA GLU A 184 35.05 3.98 9.79
C GLU A 184 34.17 3.40 8.68
N VAL A 185 32.91 3.79 8.66
CA VAL A 185 31.92 3.30 7.70
C VAL A 185 31.36 4.50 6.96
N ARG A 186 31.32 4.39 5.63
CA ARG A 186 30.62 5.33 4.77
C ARG A 186 29.38 4.67 4.21
N VAL A 187 28.24 5.32 4.40
CA VAL A 187 26.93 4.90 3.91
C VAL A 187 26.43 5.96 2.96
N PHE A 188 26.10 5.57 1.77
CA PHE A 188 25.40 6.43 0.80
C PHE A 188 24.05 5.82 0.49
N ALA A 189 23.02 6.65 0.58
CA ALA A 189 21.66 6.32 0.18
C ALA A 189 21.04 7.55 -0.49
N ALA A 190 20.64 7.44 -1.74
CA ALA A 190 20.01 8.52 -2.48
C ALA A 190 18.57 8.21 -2.82
N GLU A 191 17.70 9.21 -2.70
CA GLU A 191 16.35 9.12 -3.24
C GLU A 191 16.42 9.04 -4.78
N GLY A 192 15.85 7.99 -5.35
CA GLY A 192 15.69 7.87 -6.79
C GLY A 192 14.36 8.42 -7.26
N GLY A 193 14.40 9.42 -8.15
CA GLY A 193 13.23 9.83 -8.93
C GLY A 193 12.55 11.12 -8.49
N ASN A 194 11.68 11.61 -9.37
CA ASN A 194 10.79 12.74 -9.08
C ASN A 194 9.58 12.19 -8.29
N ASN A 195 9.69 12.25 -6.98
CA ASN A 195 8.71 11.69 -6.06
C ASN A 195 7.41 12.51 -6.07
N ARG A 196 6.75 12.54 -7.20
CA ARG A 196 5.43 13.14 -7.37
C ARG A 196 4.51 12.10 -7.98
N THR A 197 3.30 12.06 -7.47
CA THR A 197 2.21 11.27 -8.02
C THR A 197 0.91 12.08 -7.95
N THR A 198 -0.19 11.49 -8.33
CA THR A 198 -1.48 12.19 -8.36
C THR A 198 -2.59 11.30 -7.80
N ASN A 199 -3.63 11.93 -7.26
CA ASN A 199 -4.96 11.34 -7.15
C ASN A 199 -5.79 11.81 -8.34
N VAL A 200 -6.73 11.01 -8.78
CA VAL A 200 -7.80 11.43 -9.68
C VAL A 200 -9.11 11.39 -8.91
N VAL A 201 -9.76 12.55 -8.74
CA VAL A 201 -11.04 12.65 -8.05
C VAL A 201 -12.06 13.22 -9.03
N ALA A 202 -13.19 12.54 -9.19
CA ALA A 202 -14.24 12.93 -10.11
C ALA A 202 -15.56 13.12 -9.37
N GLN A 203 -16.19 14.25 -9.58
CA GLN A 203 -17.50 14.56 -9.02
C GLN A 203 -18.57 14.47 -10.09
N MET A 204 -19.65 13.76 -9.79
CA MET A 204 -20.84 13.78 -10.62
C MET A 204 -21.43 15.20 -10.64
N PRO A 205 -21.72 15.77 -11.82
CA PRO A 205 -22.23 17.15 -11.90
C PRO A 205 -23.66 17.31 -11.37
N ARG A 206 -24.31 16.21 -11.02
CA ARG A 206 -25.70 16.14 -10.54
C ARG A 206 -25.75 15.52 -9.15
N GLY A 207 -26.71 15.94 -8.37
CA GLY A 207 -26.97 15.53 -7.00
C GLY A 207 -27.41 16.75 -6.20
N GLU A 208 -28.61 16.74 -5.62
CA GLU A 208 -29.17 17.89 -4.87
C GLU A 208 -28.77 17.86 -3.38
N GLY A 209 -28.18 16.76 -2.89
CA GLY A 209 -27.82 16.56 -1.49
C GLY A 209 -26.68 17.48 -1.04
N GLU A 210 -26.69 17.83 0.25
CA GLU A 210 -25.59 18.51 0.91
C GLU A 210 -24.42 17.54 1.13
N LYS A 211 -24.72 16.25 1.34
CA LYS A 211 -23.74 15.19 1.60
C LYS A 211 -23.27 14.47 0.33
N SER A 212 -22.10 13.88 0.43
CA SER A 212 -21.47 13.10 -0.65
C SER A 212 -21.12 11.69 -0.19
N VAL A 213 -21.27 10.71 -1.08
CA VAL A 213 -20.70 9.38 -0.95
C VAL A 213 -19.43 9.34 -1.76
N MET A 214 -18.36 8.85 -1.18
CA MET A 214 -17.12 8.60 -1.93
C MET A 214 -16.98 7.11 -2.24
N VAL A 215 -16.52 6.83 -3.46
CA VAL A 215 -16.30 5.48 -3.98
C VAL A 215 -14.90 5.43 -4.55
N GLY A 216 -14.03 4.59 -4.01
CA GLY A 216 -12.62 4.66 -4.37
C GLY A 216 -11.91 3.31 -4.47
N ALA A 217 -10.77 3.38 -5.15
CA ALA A 217 -9.78 2.32 -5.29
C ALA A 217 -8.40 2.96 -5.50
N HIS A 218 -7.32 2.30 -5.10
CA HIS A 218 -6.02 2.78 -5.54
C HIS A 218 -5.73 2.40 -6.98
N LEU A 219 -4.93 3.23 -7.63
CA LEU A 219 -4.64 3.11 -9.04
C LEU A 219 -3.22 2.64 -9.29
N ASP A 220 -2.32 2.82 -8.32
CA ASP A 220 -0.95 2.35 -8.43
C ASP A 220 -0.83 0.84 -8.21
N SER A 221 0.26 0.29 -8.68
CA SER A 221 0.76 -1.05 -8.38
C SER A 221 2.08 -0.97 -7.63
N VAL A 222 2.58 -2.11 -7.15
CA VAL A 222 3.99 -2.25 -6.77
C VAL A 222 4.89 -2.16 -8.00
N PRO A 223 6.21 -1.80 -7.85
CA PRO A 223 7.15 -1.76 -8.96
C PRO A 223 7.43 -3.13 -9.61
N GLU A 224 7.18 -4.21 -8.89
CA GLU A 224 7.48 -5.58 -9.28
C GLU A 224 6.57 -6.12 -10.38
N GLY A 225 5.37 -5.56 -10.55
CA GLY A 225 4.39 -6.09 -11.48
C GLY A 225 3.34 -5.09 -11.97
N PRO A 226 2.50 -5.53 -12.92
CA PRO A 226 1.45 -4.68 -13.50
C PRO A 226 0.31 -4.36 -12.52
N GLY A 227 0.12 -5.17 -11.45
CA GLY A 227 -0.88 -4.95 -10.42
C GLY A 227 -2.32 -4.97 -10.98
N ILE A 228 -2.67 -6.02 -11.71
CA ILE A 228 -3.98 -6.04 -12.40
C ILE A 228 -5.09 -6.51 -11.47
N ASN A 229 -4.80 -7.40 -10.53
CA ASN A 229 -5.70 -7.65 -9.43
C ASN A 229 -5.49 -6.60 -8.32
N ASP A 230 -4.24 -6.30 -7.97
CA ASP A 230 -3.85 -5.33 -6.94
C ASP A 230 -3.28 -4.03 -7.55
N ASN A 231 -4.04 -2.92 -7.80
CA ASN A 231 -5.49 -2.88 -7.66
C ASN A 231 -6.15 -2.37 -8.96
N GLY A 232 -5.72 -2.95 -10.08
CA GLY A 232 -6.39 -2.74 -11.36
C GLY A 232 -7.84 -3.24 -11.36
N SER A 233 -8.16 -4.29 -10.57
CA SER A 233 -9.50 -4.86 -10.45
C SER A 233 -10.48 -3.88 -9.78
N GLY A 234 -10.11 -3.31 -8.65
CA GLY A 234 -10.90 -2.30 -7.94
C GLY A 234 -11.02 -1.02 -8.76
N SER A 235 -9.92 -0.52 -9.31
CA SER A 235 -9.91 0.67 -10.18
C SER A 235 -10.79 0.48 -11.42
N ALA A 236 -10.76 -0.71 -12.05
CA ALA A 236 -11.63 -1.03 -13.19
C ALA A 236 -13.11 -1.06 -12.79
N THR A 237 -13.42 -1.60 -11.61
CA THR A 237 -14.78 -1.65 -11.04
C THR A 237 -15.31 -0.24 -10.76
N VAL A 238 -14.54 0.59 -10.06
CA VAL A 238 -14.92 1.97 -9.73
C VAL A 238 -15.12 2.81 -11.00
N LEU A 239 -14.24 2.67 -11.99
CA LEU A 239 -14.37 3.38 -13.26
C LEU A 239 -15.61 2.95 -14.02
N GLU A 240 -15.88 1.64 -14.15
CA GLU A 240 -17.07 1.14 -14.84
C GLU A 240 -18.36 1.62 -14.16
N ILE A 241 -18.45 1.58 -12.83
CA ILE A 241 -19.60 2.10 -12.07
C ILE A 241 -19.81 3.59 -12.39
N ALA A 242 -18.76 4.39 -12.41
CA ALA A 242 -18.84 5.80 -12.74
C ALA A 242 -19.41 6.02 -14.16
N LEU A 243 -18.89 5.29 -15.14
CA LEU A 243 -19.33 5.43 -16.54
C LEU A 243 -20.79 5.00 -16.71
N GLN A 244 -21.21 3.90 -16.07
CA GLN A 244 -22.59 3.40 -16.14
C GLN A 244 -23.56 4.37 -15.45
N LEU A 245 -23.22 4.96 -14.32
CA LEU A 245 -24.07 5.96 -13.67
C LEU A 245 -24.25 7.21 -14.52
N ALA A 246 -23.22 7.63 -15.24
CA ALA A 246 -23.31 8.75 -16.19
C ALA A 246 -24.20 8.40 -17.39
N GLU A 247 -24.06 7.20 -17.97
CA GLU A 247 -24.87 6.74 -19.10
C GLU A 247 -26.36 6.62 -18.75
N LEU A 248 -26.65 6.13 -17.54
CA LEU A 248 -28.02 5.99 -17.04
C LEU A 248 -28.65 7.33 -16.64
N ASP A 249 -27.92 8.43 -16.71
CA ASP A 249 -28.35 9.75 -16.23
C ASP A 249 -28.89 9.68 -14.79
N ALA A 250 -28.19 8.88 -13.97
CA ALA A 250 -28.65 8.52 -12.63
C ALA A 250 -28.70 9.76 -11.74
N GLU A 251 -29.88 10.05 -11.19
CA GLU A 251 -30.07 11.10 -10.20
C GLU A 251 -30.09 10.44 -8.80
N GLY A 252 -29.11 10.82 -7.96
CA GLY A 252 -29.06 10.43 -6.55
C GLY A 252 -29.53 11.57 -5.64
N ARG A 253 -29.92 11.25 -4.42
CA ARG A 253 -30.15 12.26 -3.37
C ARG A 253 -28.84 12.82 -2.87
N ASN A 254 -27.84 11.95 -2.73
CA ASN A 254 -26.49 12.32 -2.36
C ASN A 254 -25.66 12.60 -3.63
N ARG A 255 -24.60 13.39 -3.48
CA ARG A 255 -23.58 13.52 -4.51
C ARG A 255 -22.70 12.28 -4.47
N VAL A 256 -22.13 11.89 -5.62
CA VAL A 256 -21.11 10.86 -5.65
C VAL A 256 -19.79 11.43 -6.11
N ARG A 257 -18.71 11.06 -5.43
CA ARG A 257 -17.33 11.30 -5.83
C ARG A 257 -16.64 9.97 -6.05
N PHE A 258 -16.02 9.82 -7.20
CA PHE A 258 -15.16 8.69 -7.51
C PHE A 258 -13.71 9.09 -7.32
N ALA A 259 -12.94 8.24 -6.64
CA ALA A 259 -11.56 8.53 -6.30
C ALA A 259 -10.64 7.37 -6.72
N PHE A 260 -9.51 7.74 -7.34
CA PHE A 260 -8.46 6.81 -7.75
C PHE A 260 -7.16 7.30 -7.11
N TRP A 261 -6.74 6.57 -6.10
CA TRP A 261 -5.65 7.00 -5.24
C TRP A 261 -4.30 6.61 -5.81
N GLY A 262 -3.29 7.43 -5.57
CA GLY A 262 -1.91 7.11 -5.89
C GLY A 262 -1.10 6.87 -4.63
N ALA A 263 -0.07 6.04 -4.75
CA ALA A 263 0.85 5.72 -3.67
C ALA A 263 0.17 5.09 -2.43
N GLU A 264 -0.84 4.25 -2.65
CA GLU A 264 -1.43 3.37 -1.65
C GLU A 264 -0.39 2.40 -1.15
N GLU A 265 0.29 1.72 -2.05
CA GLU A 265 1.32 0.70 -1.86
C GLU A 265 2.52 1.16 -1.00
N ILE A 266 2.61 2.47 -0.79
CA ILE A 266 3.65 3.10 0.02
C ILE A 266 3.08 3.62 1.36
N GLY A 267 1.85 3.24 1.69
CA GLY A 267 1.19 3.52 2.97
C GLY A 267 0.08 4.55 2.89
N LEU A 268 -0.86 4.34 1.97
CA LEU A 268 -2.12 5.08 1.86
C LEU A 268 -1.89 6.59 1.63
N LEU A 269 -0.82 6.95 0.89
CA LEU A 269 -0.40 8.36 0.85
C LEU A 269 -1.36 9.24 0.07
N GLY A 270 -2.01 8.69 -0.97
CA GLY A 270 -2.97 9.43 -1.79
C GLY A 270 -4.25 9.75 -1.04
N SER A 271 -4.88 8.75 -0.45
CA SER A 271 -6.10 8.92 0.34
C SER A 271 -5.85 9.79 1.58
N ARG A 272 -4.71 9.58 2.25
CA ARG A 272 -4.29 10.44 3.37
C ARG A 272 -4.11 11.89 2.96
N HIS A 273 -3.40 12.14 1.85
CA HIS A 273 -3.21 13.49 1.33
C HIS A 273 -4.55 14.18 1.03
N TYR A 274 -5.52 13.43 0.50
CA TYR A 274 -6.86 13.94 0.25
C TYR A 274 -7.56 14.32 1.56
N VAL A 275 -7.62 13.40 2.50
CA VAL A 275 -8.32 13.59 3.79
C VAL A 275 -7.69 14.71 4.62
N GLU A 276 -6.36 14.74 4.74
CA GLU A 276 -5.63 15.81 5.44
C GLU A 276 -5.78 17.20 4.78
N GLY A 277 -6.17 17.25 3.52
CA GLY A 277 -6.44 18.48 2.78
C GLY A 277 -7.86 19.04 2.96
N LEU A 278 -8.77 18.27 3.56
CA LEU A 278 -10.17 18.67 3.78
C LEU A 278 -10.30 19.55 5.04
N GLU A 279 -11.23 20.49 4.99
CA GLU A 279 -11.68 21.20 6.19
C GLU A 279 -12.67 20.32 6.99
N GLU A 280 -12.81 20.54 8.31
CA GLU A 280 -13.69 19.75 9.19
C GLU A 280 -15.13 19.63 8.64
N GLY A 281 -15.69 20.70 8.09
CA GLY A 281 -17.01 20.68 7.46
C GLY A 281 -17.07 19.84 6.18
N GLU A 282 -15.99 19.74 5.41
CA GLU A 282 -15.93 18.91 4.21
C GLU A 282 -15.84 17.42 4.55
N ILE A 283 -15.21 17.08 5.68
CA ILE A 283 -15.19 15.71 6.21
C ILE A 283 -16.60 15.31 6.68
N GLU A 284 -17.27 16.18 7.43
CA GLU A 284 -18.65 15.96 7.87
C GLU A 284 -19.66 15.80 6.71
N ASP A 285 -19.36 16.38 5.54
CA ASP A 285 -20.16 16.25 4.33
C ASP A 285 -19.99 14.90 3.63
N ILE A 286 -19.01 14.08 4.02
CA ILE A 286 -18.83 12.73 3.50
C ILE A 286 -19.68 11.77 4.34
N SER A 287 -20.78 11.28 3.77
CA SER A 287 -21.70 10.36 4.46
C SER A 287 -21.15 8.95 4.56
N ALA A 288 -20.38 8.49 3.56
CA ALA A 288 -19.71 7.20 3.55
C ALA A 288 -18.56 7.17 2.54
N TYR A 289 -17.55 6.33 2.79
CA TYR A 289 -16.52 5.95 1.84
C TYR A 289 -16.56 4.45 1.57
N LEU A 290 -16.74 4.08 0.29
CA LEU A 290 -16.75 2.70 -0.18
C LEU A 290 -15.43 2.38 -0.87
N ASN A 291 -14.70 1.39 -0.36
CA ASN A 291 -13.38 1.00 -0.84
C ASN A 291 -13.42 -0.33 -1.59
N PHE A 292 -12.78 -0.38 -2.75
CA PHE A 292 -12.69 -1.60 -3.55
C PHE A 292 -11.23 -1.90 -3.85
N ASP A 293 -10.72 -2.93 -3.19
CA ASP A 293 -9.33 -3.31 -3.26
C ASP A 293 -9.24 -4.82 -3.45
N MET A 294 -8.61 -5.25 -4.56
CA MET A 294 -8.50 -6.65 -4.97
C MET A 294 -9.86 -7.37 -5.00
N VAL A 295 -10.64 -7.11 -6.03
CA VAL A 295 -11.97 -7.74 -6.24
C VAL A 295 -11.97 -8.84 -7.31
N GLY A 296 -10.80 -9.32 -7.72
CA GLY A 296 -10.62 -10.28 -8.81
C GLY A 296 -9.69 -11.46 -8.52
N SER A 297 -9.42 -11.81 -7.27
CA SER A 297 -8.46 -12.85 -6.90
C SER A 297 -8.82 -14.22 -7.47
N PRO A 298 -7.86 -15.03 -7.95
CA PRO A 298 -8.15 -16.32 -8.60
C PRO A 298 -8.73 -17.37 -7.66
N ASN A 299 -8.33 -17.36 -6.40
CA ASN A 299 -8.85 -18.25 -5.35
C ASN A 299 -9.69 -17.49 -4.33
N PHE A 300 -10.65 -16.70 -4.80
CA PHE A 300 -11.37 -15.64 -4.11
C PHE A 300 -12.31 -16.11 -2.97
N THR A 301 -12.61 -15.17 -2.06
CA THR A 301 -13.81 -15.13 -1.22
C THR A 301 -14.65 -13.90 -1.59
N ASN A 302 -15.92 -13.89 -1.19
CA ASN A 302 -16.74 -12.68 -1.25
C ASN A 302 -16.71 -12.06 0.16
N THR A 303 -15.74 -11.19 0.40
CA THR A 303 -15.52 -10.62 1.72
C THR A 303 -16.01 -9.18 1.76
N VAL A 304 -16.88 -8.88 2.73
CA VAL A 304 -17.33 -7.54 3.08
C VAL A 304 -16.46 -7.01 4.22
N TYR A 305 -16.06 -5.75 4.16
CA TYR A 305 -15.35 -5.10 5.27
C TYR A 305 -16.29 -4.97 6.47
N GLU A 306 -15.81 -5.37 7.64
CA GLU A 306 -16.53 -5.07 8.89
C GLU A 306 -16.55 -3.54 9.09
N GLY A 307 -17.73 -2.99 9.33
CA GLY A 307 -17.93 -1.56 9.43
C GLY A 307 -19.24 -1.20 10.16
N PRO A 308 -19.66 0.07 10.09
CA PRO A 308 -20.99 0.46 10.60
C PRO A 308 -22.10 -0.32 9.89
N ASP A 309 -23.10 -0.78 10.68
CA ASP A 309 -24.22 -1.60 10.19
C ASP A 309 -24.87 -1.01 8.92
N GLU A 310 -25.03 0.32 8.86
CA GLU A 310 -25.66 1.01 7.73
C GLU A 310 -24.88 0.92 6.43
N VAL A 311 -23.56 0.67 6.47
CA VAL A 311 -22.70 0.50 5.30
C VAL A 311 -22.49 -0.98 5.00
N GLU A 312 -22.28 -1.82 6.02
CA GLU A 312 -22.12 -3.26 5.88
C GLU A 312 -23.38 -3.93 5.32
N ASP A 313 -24.56 -3.58 5.85
CA ASP A 313 -25.86 -4.13 5.44
C ASP A 313 -26.16 -3.87 3.96
N VAL A 314 -25.65 -2.79 3.38
CA VAL A 314 -25.84 -2.47 1.95
C VAL A 314 -25.19 -3.52 1.08
N PHE A 315 -23.98 -3.96 1.41
CA PHE A 315 -23.31 -5.06 0.71
C PHE A 315 -23.98 -6.40 1.02
N GLY A 316 -24.28 -6.67 2.29
CA GLY A 316 -24.95 -7.90 2.73
C GLY A 316 -26.28 -8.12 2.04
N SER A 317 -27.08 -7.08 1.83
CA SER A 317 -28.38 -7.15 1.13
C SER A 317 -28.26 -7.63 -0.32
N TYR A 318 -27.18 -7.29 -1.03
CA TYR A 318 -26.93 -7.81 -2.37
C TYR A 318 -26.70 -9.32 -2.38
N PHE A 319 -25.82 -9.79 -1.49
CA PHE A 319 -25.47 -11.21 -1.40
C PHE A 319 -26.68 -12.05 -0.96
N GLU A 320 -27.45 -11.56 0.01
CA GLU A 320 -28.70 -12.19 0.45
C GLU A 320 -29.73 -12.26 -0.71
N PHE A 321 -29.96 -11.14 -1.39
CA PHE A 321 -30.88 -11.09 -2.52
C PHE A 321 -30.52 -12.04 -3.66
N ARG A 322 -29.23 -12.21 -3.91
CA ARG A 322 -28.68 -13.08 -4.99
C ARG A 322 -28.51 -14.53 -4.57
N ASP A 323 -28.74 -14.88 -3.31
CA ASP A 323 -28.46 -16.20 -2.72
C ASP A 323 -26.98 -16.62 -2.96
N ILE A 324 -26.06 -15.68 -2.68
CA ILE A 324 -24.61 -15.83 -2.80
C ILE A 324 -24.00 -15.74 -1.40
N GLU A 325 -23.13 -16.72 -1.07
CA GLU A 325 -22.39 -16.68 0.20
C GLU A 325 -21.41 -15.50 0.24
N ALA A 326 -21.36 -14.83 1.38
CA ALA A 326 -20.39 -13.79 1.71
C ALA A 326 -19.91 -13.94 3.16
N GLU A 327 -18.74 -13.41 3.47
CA GLU A 327 -18.20 -13.35 4.82
C GLU A 327 -17.82 -11.91 5.18
N THR A 328 -17.86 -11.59 6.48
CA THR A 328 -17.37 -10.30 7.00
C THR A 328 -16.00 -10.50 7.64
N ASN A 329 -15.10 -9.57 7.47
CA ASN A 329 -13.74 -9.68 7.97
C ASN A 329 -13.22 -8.35 8.53
N SER A 330 -12.88 -8.35 9.85
CA SER A 330 -12.27 -7.23 10.57
C SER A 330 -10.75 -7.10 10.33
N ALA A 331 -10.10 -8.12 9.76
CA ALA A 331 -8.65 -8.08 9.55
C ALA A 331 -8.21 -7.05 8.49
N LEU A 332 -9.16 -6.48 7.76
CA LEU A 332 -8.93 -5.44 6.75
C LEU A 332 -8.95 -4.01 7.33
N ASP A 333 -9.24 -3.89 8.63
CA ASP A 333 -9.45 -2.60 9.31
C ASP A 333 -8.23 -1.66 9.15
N GLY A 334 -8.44 -0.56 8.41
CA GLY A 334 -7.43 0.47 8.15
C GLY A 334 -6.25 0.04 7.25
N ARG A 335 -6.28 -1.11 6.59
CA ARG A 335 -5.17 -1.63 5.76
C ARG A 335 -5.18 -1.15 4.31
N SER A 336 -6.25 -0.52 3.86
CA SER A 336 -6.38 0.09 2.53
C SER A 336 -6.92 1.52 2.65
N ASP A 337 -7.23 2.18 1.57
CA ASP A 337 -7.57 3.61 1.48
C ASP A 337 -8.79 4.06 2.31
N HIS A 338 -9.57 3.14 2.86
CA HIS A 338 -10.61 3.47 3.86
C HIS A 338 -10.01 3.91 5.21
N GLY A 339 -8.76 3.52 5.51
CA GLY A 339 -8.12 3.81 6.79
C GLY A 339 -8.04 5.30 7.15
N PRO A 340 -7.57 6.19 6.28
CA PRO A 340 -7.56 7.64 6.53
C PRO A 340 -8.96 8.21 6.79
N PHE A 341 -9.98 7.79 6.06
CA PHE A 341 -11.36 8.23 6.26
C PHE A 341 -11.93 7.75 7.60
N GLN A 342 -11.66 6.49 7.96
CA GLN A 342 -12.08 5.91 9.23
C GLN A 342 -11.45 6.62 10.43
N GLN A 343 -10.18 7.06 10.32
CA GLN A 343 -9.49 7.84 11.36
C GLN A 343 -10.17 9.19 11.65
N GLU A 344 -10.82 9.78 10.65
CA GLU A 344 -11.60 11.01 10.77
C GLU A 344 -13.10 10.75 11.08
N GLY A 345 -13.47 9.50 11.35
CA GLY A 345 -14.82 9.14 11.75
C GLY A 345 -15.83 9.03 10.60
N VAL A 346 -15.38 9.02 9.36
CA VAL A 346 -16.25 8.76 8.20
C VAL A 346 -16.66 7.29 8.20
N PRO A 347 -17.96 6.95 8.06
CA PRO A 347 -18.41 5.58 7.88
C PRO A 347 -17.77 4.94 6.66
N THR A 348 -17.15 3.76 6.82
CA THR A 348 -16.45 3.08 5.74
C THR A 348 -16.96 1.67 5.54
N GLY A 349 -16.91 1.17 4.31
CA GLY A 349 -17.17 -0.20 3.95
C GLY A 349 -16.48 -0.55 2.63
N GLY A 350 -16.59 -1.80 2.21
CA GLY A 350 -15.96 -2.22 0.97
C GLY A 350 -16.02 -3.71 0.72
N LEU A 351 -15.38 -4.13 -0.36
CA LEU A 351 -15.30 -5.52 -0.79
C LEU A 351 -13.85 -5.93 -1.04
N PHE A 352 -13.57 -7.21 -0.80
CA PHE A 352 -12.25 -7.81 -0.96
C PHE A 352 -12.37 -9.28 -1.39
N SER A 353 -11.47 -9.76 -2.22
CA SER A 353 -11.47 -11.15 -2.68
C SER A 353 -10.34 -12.01 -2.12
N GLY A 354 -9.44 -11.42 -1.34
CA GLY A 354 -8.29 -12.08 -0.72
C GLY A 354 -6.97 -11.77 -1.39
N ALA A 355 -5.90 -11.65 -0.62
CA ALA A 355 -4.51 -11.41 -1.05
C ALA A 355 -3.63 -12.64 -0.77
N GLU A 356 -2.49 -12.45 -0.07
CA GLU A 356 -1.52 -13.50 0.27
C GLU A 356 -2.03 -14.53 1.29
N GLY A 357 -3.14 -14.25 1.97
CA GLY A 357 -3.75 -15.12 2.96
C GLY A 357 -4.14 -16.47 2.38
N THR A 358 -4.19 -17.50 3.23
CA THR A 358 -4.47 -18.88 2.83
C THR A 358 -5.94 -19.22 3.04
N LYS A 359 -6.61 -19.69 2.00
CA LYS A 359 -8.02 -20.12 2.05
C LYS A 359 -8.22 -21.31 2.98
N SER A 360 -9.17 -21.23 3.90
CA SER A 360 -9.54 -22.32 4.80
C SER A 360 -10.36 -23.42 4.11
N ALA A 361 -10.57 -24.55 4.82
CA ALA A 361 -11.44 -25.60 4.31
C ALA A 361 -12.91 -25.18 4.28
N GLU A 362 -13.34 -24.37 5.24
CA GLU A 362 -14.68 -23.81 5.35
C GLU A 362 -14.92 -22.79 4.22
N GLN A 363 -13.95 -21.93 3.94
CA GLN A 363 -14.02 -20.99 2.83
C GLN A 363 -14.05 -21.70 1.46
N ARG A 364 -13.31 -22.81 1.32
CA ARG A 364 -13.42 -23.64 0.11
C ARG A 364 -14.82 -24.24 -0.05
N GLU A 365 -15.47 -24.65 1.03
CA GLU A 365 -16.85 -25.19 0.98
C GLU A 365 -17.84 -24.13 0.53
N ALA A 366 -17.71 -22.88 1.02
CA ALA A 366 -18.58 -21.76 0.70
C ALA A 366 -18.32 -21.17 -0.70
N PHE A 367 -17.08 -20.92 -1.05
CA PHE A 367 -16.70 -20.13 -2.24
C PHE A 367 -16.07 -20.98 -3.37
N GLY A 368 -15.77 -22.25 -3.11
CA GLY A 368 -15.00 -23.10 -4.04
C GLY A 368 -13.50 -22.80 -3.99
N GLY A 369 -12.79 -23.20 -5.04
CA GLY A 369 -11.34 -23.01 -5.12
C GLY A 369 -10.55 -24.07 -4.36
N GLU A 370 -9.34 -23.72 -3.88
CA GLU A 370 -8.37 -24.62 -3.27
C GLU A 370 -8.05 -24.22 -1.82
N ALA A 371 -8.37 -25.09 -0.86
CA ALA A 371 -8.00 -24.89 0.54
C ALA A 371 -6.49 -25.14 0.74
N GLY A 372 -5.88 -24.32 1.58
CA GLY A 372 -4.43 -24.39 1.84
C GLY A 372 -3.58 -23.66 0.80
N ALA A 373 -4.20 -23.10 -0.24
CA ALA A 373 -3.54 -22.21 -1.21
C ALA A 373 -3.83 -20.73 -0.90
N PRO A 374 -2.96 -19.80 -1.30
CA PRO A 374 -3.23 -18.36 -1.20
C PRO A 374 -4.49 -17.98 -1.98
N PHE A 375 -5.16 -16.90 -1.55
CA PHE A 375 -6.26 -16.32 -2.33
C PHE A 375 -5.75 -15.76 -3.65
N ASP A 376 -4.64 -15.04 -3.59
CA ASP A 376 -3.90 -14.57 -4.77
C ASP A 376 -2.43 -15.00 -4.70
N PRO A 377 -2.00 -15.98 -5.50
CA PRO A 377 -0.61 -16.42 -5.52
C PRO A 377 0.34 -15.42 -6.18
N CYS A 378 -0.21 -14.44 -6.91
CA CYS A 378 0.54 -13.41 -7.63
C CYS A 378 0.57 -12.05 -6.93
N TYR A 379 -0.02 -11.94 -5.74
CA TYR A 379 0.00 -10.71 -4.94
C TYR A 379 1.41 -10.11 -4.83
N HIS A 380 1.58 -8.85 -5.22
CA HIS A 380 2.84 -8.11 -5.26
C HIS A 380 3.95 -8.79 -6.11
N ARG A 381 3.58 -9.45 -7.20
CA ARG A 381 4.51 -10.17 -8.07
C ARG A 381 4.32 -9.82 -9.54
N PRO A 382 5.34 -10.10 -10.39
CA PRO A 382 5.23 -9.87 -11.84
C PRO A 382 4.09 -10.63 -12.53
N CYS A 383 3.57 -11.69 -11.91
CA CYS A 383 2.47 -12.48 -12.45
C CYS A 383 1.08 -11.97 -12.05
N ASP A 384 1.00 -10.82 -11.35
CA ASP A 384 -0.29 -10.15 -11.13
C ASP A 384 -0.71 -9.38 -12.39
N ASP A 385 -0.96 -10.14 -13.45
CA ASP A 385 -1.34 -9.71 -14.77
C ASP A 385 -2.81 -10.08 -15.10
N ILE A 386 -3.23 -9.84 -16.33
CA ILE A 386 -4.61 -10.06 -16.75
C ILE A 386 -5.05 -11.53 -16.67
N ASP A 387 -4.12 -12.47 -16.74
CA ASP A 387 -4.40 -13.90 -16.66
C ASP A 387 -4.55 -14.36 -15.18
N ASN A 388 -4.13 -13.53 -14.22
CA ASN A 388 -4.35 -13.76 -12.79
C ASN A 388 -5.77 -13.42 -12.31
N LEU A 389 -6.58 -12.71 -13.12
CA LEU A 389 -7.94 -12.33 -12.71
C LEU A 389 -8.94 -13.47 -12.82
N SER A 390 -9.74 -13.67 -11.77
CA SER A 390 -10.98 -14.43 -11.81
C SER A 390 -12.12 -13.59 -12.37
N GLU A 391 -12.56 -13.85 -13.61
CA GLU A 391 -13.73 -13.18 -14.17
C GLU A 391 -14.98 -13.35 -13.29
N ARG A 392 -15.12 -14.52 -12.64
CA ARG A 392 -16.25 -14.79 -11.73
C ARG A 392 -16.22 -13.92 -10.49
N SER A 393 -15.05 -13.75 -9.85
CA SER A 393 -14.89 -12.87 -8.70
C SER A 393 -15.19 -11.43 -9.09
N LEU A 394 -14.54 -10.97 -10.16
CA LEU A 394 -14.69 -9.61 -10.64
C LEU A 394 -16.16 -9.29 -11.00
N ASP A 395 -16.88 -10.18 -11.68
CA ASP A 395 -18.30 -10.03 -12.04
C ASP A 395 -19.18 -9.92 -10.78
N THR A 396 -19.02 -10.87 -9.83
CA THR A 396 -19.81 -10.90 -8.61
C THR A 396 -19.59 -9.67 -7.74
N LEU A 397 -18.31 -9.31 -7.51
CA LEU A 397 -17.98 -8.22 -6.60
C LEU A 397 -18.18 -6.84 -7.24
N SER A 398 -18.03 -6.70 -8.57
CA SER A 398 -18.38 -5.44 -9.23
C SER A 398 -19.89 -5.18 -9.25
N ASP A 399 -20.73 -6.23 -9.41
CA ASP A 399 -22.16 -6.10 -9.27
C ASP A 399 -22.57 -5.70 -7.84
N ALA A 400 -21.93 -6.31 -6.81
CA ALA A 400 -22.14 -5.93 -5.41
C ALA A 400 -21.72 -4.49 -5.12
N ALA A 401 -20.59 -4.06 -5.68
CA ALA A 401 -20.09 -2.69 -5.58
C ALA A 401 -21.05 -1.67 -6.23
N ALA A 402 -21.57 -1.99 -7.41
CA ALA A 402 -22.55 -1.16 -8.10
C ALA A 402 -23.87 -1.07 -7.32
N HIS A 403 -24.33 -2.20 -6.77
CA HIS A 403 -25.49 -2.22 -5.88
C HIS A 403 -25.30 -1.32 -4.67
N ALA A 404 -24.19 -1.48 -3.94
CA ALA A 404 -23.90 -0.69 -2.77
C ALA A 404 -23.79 0.80 -3.10
N THR A 405 -23.09 1.17 -4.16
CA THR A 405 -22.97 2.57 -4.62
C THR A 405 -24.36 3.17 -4.88
N THR A 406 -25.24 2.47 -5.61
CA THR A 406 -26.57 2.97 -5.94
C THR A 406 -27.48 3.04 -4.71
N ALA A 407 -27.38 2.10 -3.79
CA ALA A 407 -28.17 2.08 -2.57
C ALA A 407 -27.81 3.25 -1.64
N VAL A 408 -26.51 3.50 -1.42
CA VAL A 408 -26.06 4.64 -0.58
C VAL A 408 -26.39 5.99 -1.23
N LEU A 409 -26.34 6.10 -2.57
CA LEU A 409 -26.81 7.29 -3.29
C LEU A 409 -28.29 7.59 -3.08
N ALA A 410 -29.10 6.56 -2.88
CA ALA A 410 -30.55 6.69 -2.70
C ALA A 410 -30.96 6.94 -1.24
N GLN A 411 -30.06 6.73 -0.27
CA GLN A 411 -30.34 6.90 1.17
C GLN A 411 -30.71 8.36 1.50
N LYS A 412 -31.57 8.51 2.50
CA LYS A 412 -31.90 9.84 3.07
C LYS A 412 -30.88 10.18 4.14
N ASP A 413 -30.50 11.46 4.19
CA ASP A 413 -29.73 11.98 5.32
C ASP A 413 -30.40 11.61 6.64
N GLY A 414 -29.72 10.83 7.48
CA GLY A 414 -30.17 10.52 8.85
C GLY A 414 -31.16 9.36 9.00
N SER A 415 -31.18 8.40 8.07
CA SER A 415 -31.94 7.14 8.25
C SER A 415 -31.03 5.94 8.31
#